data_69eff1f323887243aecdf7237e636bf0
#
_entry.id   69eff1f323887243aecdf7237e636bf0
#
_cell.length_a   1.000
_cell.length_b   1.000
_cell.length_c   1.000
_cell.angle_alpha   90.00
_cell.angle_beta   90.00
_cell.angle_gamma   90.00
#
_symmetry.space_group_name_H-M   'P 1'
#
loop_
_entity.id
_entity.type
_entity.pdbx_description
1 polymer ?
#
loop_
_entity_poly.entity_id
_entity_poly.type
_entity_poly.pdbx_seq_one_letter_code
_entity_poly.pdbx_strand_id
1 'polypeptide(L)'
;MEKCDRCGDPGASFVETDPECRLGIFMCPKCKLWWDSEKRGEAISRYIVIGSSPWSTKVYQETICTFPGEWYFLDAPDLDHLRSVKPSLVFFLHYSKKVPDEIVNDFECVLFHMTDVPFGRGGSPLQNLITRGLRKTKLTALRMTSDFDAGPVYLQKDLCLEGNAEEIYLRATRLAAEMIRQISLERPIPRLQTGDVTVFKRRRPEESQISTVSSLLELHDCIRMLDADGYPKAFIDFDGFRFEFSRAALYSDRIKADVEIKKLI
;
A
#
# COMPACT_ATOMS: atom_id res chain seq x y z
N MET A 1 -6.39 22.94 20.71
CA MET A 1 -5.30 23.06 19.74
C MET A 1 -5.94 23.25 18.37
N GLU A 2 -5.54 24.28 17.68
CA GLU A 2 -6.04 24.55 16.33
C GLU A 2 -5.58 23.47 15.36
N LYS A 3 -6.42 23.16 14.39
CA LYS A 3 -6.09 22.22 13.31
C LYS A 3 -5.47 23.00 12.15
N CYS A 4 -4.56 22.37 11.46
CA CYS A 4 -3.97 22.94 10.25
C CYS A 4 -5.02 23.02 9.13
N ASP A 5 -5.25 24.21 8.59
CA ASP A 5 -6.26 24.47 7.55
C ASP A 5 -5.99 23.69 6.26
N ARG A 6 -4.73 23.24 6.03
CA ARG A 6 -4.36 22.48 4.86
C ARG A 6 -4.46 20.96 5.05
N CYS A 7 -3.99 20.40 6.16
CA CYS A 7 -3.87 18.94 6.34
C CYS A 7 -4.61 18.37 7.54
N GLY A 8 -5.27 19.22 8.34
CA GLY A 8 -6.04 18.81 9.51
C GLY A 8 -5.22 18.40 10.74
N ASP A 9 -3.89 18.43 10.68
CA ASP A 9 -3.03 18.03 11.81
C ASP A 9 -3.25 18.91 13.03
N PRO A 10 -3.28 18.35 14.24
CA PRO A 10 -3.32 19.12 15.47
C PRO A 10 -1.98 19.86 15.71
N GLY A 11 -2.05 20.97 16.45
CA GLY A 11 -0.83 21.73 16.77
C GLY A 11 -0.44 22.75 15.70
N ALA A 12 -1.42 23.22 14.92
CA ALA A 12 -1.23 24.35 14.02
C ALA A 12 -1.04 25.64 14.82
N SER A 13 -0.20 26.52 14.30
CA SER A 13 -0.02 27.89 14.80
C SER A 13 -0.55 28.89 13.78
N PHE A 14 -0.94 30.06 14.26
CA PHE A 14 -1.33 31.17 13.39
C PHE A 14 -0.19 31.56 12.46
N VAL A 15 -0.49 31.72 11.20
CA VAL A 15 0.47 32.11 10.16
C VAL A 15 0.22 33.55 9.71
N GLU A 16 -1.00 33.82 9.25
CA GLU A 16 -1.43 35.15 8.81
C GLU A 16 -2.95 35.24 8.78
N THR A 17 -3.47 36.43 8.48
CA THR A 17 -4.90 36.68 8.22
C THR A 17 -5.14 36.64 6.71
N ASP A 18 -6.10 35.85 6.27
CA ASP A 18 -6.56 35.82 4.89
C ASP A 18 -7.08 37.22 4.49
N PRO A 19 -6.51 37.83 3.43
CA PRO A 19 -6.88 39.20 3.05
C PRO A 19 -8.31 39.32 2.51
N GLU A 20 -8.90 38.24 2.00
CA GLU A 20 -10.23 38.25 1.38
C GLU A 20 -11.34 38.04 2.42
N CYS A 21 -11.21 37.01 3.26
CA CYS A 21 -12.23 36.65 4.24
C CYS A 21 -11.93 37.14 5.66
N ARG A 22 -10.75 37.68 5.96
CA ARG A 22 -10.26 38.15 7.25
C ARG A 22 -10.24 37.07 8.35
N LEU A 23 -10.20 35.81 7.98
CA LEU A 23 -10.03 34.68 8.90
C LEU A 23 -8.55 34.40 9.14
N GLY A 24 -8.21 33.94 10.33
CA GLY A 24 -6.85 33.49 10.63
C GLY A 24 -6.51 32.19 9.92
N ILE A 25 -5.35 32.13 9.28
CA ILE A 25 -4.81 30.92 8.66
C ILE A 25 -3.90 30.23 9.67
N PHE A 26 -4.21 28.96 9.99
CA PHE A 26 -3.47 28.13 10.92
C PHE A 26 -2.77 27.00 10.19
N MET A 27 -1.47 26.84 10.38
CA MET A 27 -0.70 25.78 9.75
C MET A 27 0.20 25.05 10.74
N CYS A 28 0.30 23.73 10.58
CA CYS A 28 1.33 22.96 11.28
C CYS A 28 2.71 23.31 10.72
N PRO A 29 3.82 23.05 11.46
CA PRO A 29 5.16 23.44 11.04
C PRO A 29 5.54 22.94 9.63
N LYS A 30 5.10 21.74 9.26
CA LYS A 30 5.38 21.15 7.93
C LYS A 30 4.64 21.86 6.79
N CYS A 31 3.35 22.16 6.98
CA CYS A 31 2.59 22.89 5.98
C CYS A 31 3.02 24.37 5.90
N LYS A 32 3.50 24.95 7.00
CA LYS A 32 4.08 26.28 7.00
C LYS A 32 5.35 26.36 6.16
N LEU A 33 6.23 25.37 6.23
CA LEU A 33 7.42 25.31 5.35
C LEU A 33 7.04 25.32 3.88
N TRP A 34 6.02 24.57 3.50
CA TRP A 34 5.49 24.58 2.13
C TRP A 34 4.90 25.96 1.76
N TRP A 35 4.09 26.54 2.63
CA TRP A 35 3.48 27.86 2.44
C TRP A 35 4.54 28.96 2.26
N ASP A 36 5.59 28.92 3.08
CA ASP A 36 6.70 29.85 3.00
C ASP A 36 7.49 29.68 1.70
N SER A 37 7.63 28.46 1.17
CA SER A 37 8.29 28.19 -0.12
C SER A 37 7.44 28.68 -1.29
N GLU A 38 6.14 28.50 -1.24
CA GLU A 38 5.20 29.02 -2.25
C GLU A 38 5.25 30.57 -2.32
N LYS A 39 5.24 31.23 -1.15
CA LYS A 39 5.40 32.70 -1.09
C LYS A 39 6.73 33.21 -1.60
N ARG A 40 7.81 32.39 -1.51
CA ARG A 40 9.12 32.72 -2.08
C ARG A 40 9.22 32.44 -3.57
N GLY A 41 8.16 31.93 -4.20
CA GLY A 41 8.15 31.54 -5.60
C GLY A 41 8.99 30.30 -5.89
N GLU A 42 9.26 29.45 -4.89
CA GLU A 42 9.93 28.18 -5.07
C GLU A 42 8.99 27.23 -5.84
N ALA A 43 9.56 26.39 -6.70
CA ALA A 43 8.78 25.45 -7.51
C ALA A 43 7.98 24.49 -6.62
N ILE A 44 6.66 24.44 -6.84
CA ILE A 44 5.78 23.52 -6.14
C ILE A 44 6.17 22.07 -6.49
N SER A 45 6.40 21.26 -5.47
CA SER A 45 6.71 19.84 -5.68
C SER A 45 5.50 19.09 -6.24
N ARG A 46 5.72 18.36 -7.32
CA ARG A 46 4.71 17.52 -7.97
C ARG A 46 4.92 16.06 -7.65
N TYR A 47 3.82 15.35 -7.44
CA TYR A 47 3.82 13.95 -7.06
C TYR A 47 2.80 13.18 -7.87
N ILE A 48 3.13 11.95 -8.22
CA ILE A 48 2.20 11.05 -8.90
C ILE A 48 2.02 9.80 -8.05
N VAL A 49 0.76 9.39 -7.86
CA VAL A 49 0.41 8.09 -7.29
C VAL A 49 -0.11 7.21 -8.41
N ILE A 50 0.45 6.02 -8.55
CA ILE A 50 0.04 5.00 -9.51
C ILE A 50 -0.52 3.80 -8.74
N GLY A 51 -1.77 3.44 -9.03
CA GLY A 51 -2.42 2.34 -8.34
C GLY A 51 -3.59 1.75 -9.10
N SER A 52 -3.66 0.42 -9.19
CA SER A 52 -4.67 -0.29 -9.98
C SER A 52 -5.79 -0.92 -9.15
N SER A 53 -5.81 -0.72 -7.82
CA SER A 53 -6.84 -1.25 -6.94
C SER A 53 -7.86 -0.19 -6.52
N PRO A 54 -9.12 -0.57 -6.21
CA PRO A 54 -10.11 0.36 -5.67
C PRO A 54 -9.63 1.06 -4.39
N TRP A 55 -8.85 0.36 -3.57
CA TRP A 55 -8.26 0.91 -2.33
C TRP A 55 -7.27 2.04 -2.61
N SER A 56 -6.48 1.91 -3.68
CA SER A 56 -5.53 2.96 -4.09
C SER A 56 -6.25 4.23 -4.53
N THR A 57 -7.28 4.10 -5.35
CA THR A 57 -8.11 5.21 -5.82
C THR A 57 -8.79 5.91 -4.64
N LYS A 58 -9.40 5.12 -3.74
CA LYS A 58 -10.11 5.65 -2.58
C LYS A 58 -9.19 6.42 -1.65
N VAL A 59 -8.06 5.86 -1.25
CA VAL A 59 -7.12 6.54 -0.33
C VAL A 59 -6.50 7.79 -0.97
N TYR A 60 -6.28 7.77 -2.29
CA TYR A 60 -5.85 8.96 -2.99
C TYR A 60 -6.89 10.08 -2.90
N GLN A 61 -8.15 9.80 -3.26
CA GLN A 61 -9.24 10.78 -3.26
C GLN A 61 -9.58 11.32 -1.87
N GLU A 62 -9.57 10.46 -0.85
CA GLU A 62 -9.97 10.83 0.52
C GLU A 62 -8.82 11.44 1.34
N THR A 63 -7.55 11.17 0.98
CA THR A 63 -6.42 11.50 1.85
C THR A 63 -5.24 12.10 1.11
N ILE A 64 -4.66 11.39 0.11
CA ILE A 64 -3.36 11.78 -0.44
C ILE A 64 -3.45 13.09 -1.22
N CYS A 65 -4.53 13.32 -1.96
CA CYS A 65 -4.73 14.55 -2.72
C CYS A 65 -4.77 15.82 -1.85
N THR A 66 -4.97 15.67 -0.53
CA THR A 66 -4.98 16.78 0.43
C THR A 66 -3.60 17.12 0.99
N PHE A 67 -2.56 16.33 0.68
CA PHE A 67 -1.20 16.58 1.16
C PHE A 67 -0.56 17.79 0.47
N PRO A 68 0.42 18.44 1.11
CA PRO A 68 1.14 19.56 0.50
C PRO A 68 1.79 19.19 -0.84
N GLY A 69 1.67 20.07 -1.86
CA GLY A 69 2.17 19.85 -3.23
C GLY A 69 1.05 19.65 -4.25
N GLU A 70 1.42 19.44 -5.50
CA GLU A 70 0.51 19.05 -6.58
C GLU A 70 0.49 17.53 -6.72
N TRP A 71 -0.68 16.92 -6.64
CA TRP A 71 -0.86 15.48 -6.64
C TRP A 71 -1.69 15.02 -7.83
N TYR A 72 -1.23 13.98 -8.50
CA TYR A 72 -1.90 13.34 -9.65
C TYR A 72 -2.08 11.86 -9.37
N PHE A 73 -3.14 11.27 -9.94
CA PHE A 73 -3.41 9.83 -9.85
C PHE A 73 -3.49 9.21 -11.24
N LEU A 74 -2.86 8.04 -11.39
CA LEU A 74 -2.91 7.24 -12.61
C LEU A 74 -3.23 5.77 -12.25
N ASP A 75 -4.04 5.11 -13.08
CA ASP A 75 -4.32 3.67 -12.93
C ASP A 75 -3.18 2.79 -13.44
N ALA A 76 -2.36 3.34 -14.33
CA ALA A 76 -1.20 2.67 -14.92
C ALA A 76 -0.08 3.68 -15.21
N PRO A 77 1.19 3.22 -15.28
CA PRO A 77 2.31 4.06 -15.67
C PRO A 77 2.13 4.59 -17.09
N ASP A 78 2.30 5.90 -17.25
CA ASP A 78 2.25 6.62 -18.53
C ASP A 78 3.50 7.51 -18.61
N LEU A 79 4.45 7.12 -19.47
CA LEU A 79 5.75 7.78 -19.58
C LEU A 79 5.63 9.22 -20.10
N ASP A 80 4.73 9.47 -21.06
CA ASP A 80 4.55 10.79 -21.63
C ASP A 80 3.91 11.74 -20.62
N HIS A 81 2.94 11.24 -19.85
CA HIS A 81 2.36 12.00 -18.76
C HIS A 81 3.40 12.30 -17.67
N LEU A 82 4.20 11.31 -17.25
CA LEU A 82 5.29 11.51 -16.28
C LEU A 82 6.29 12.57 -16.76
N ARG A 83 6.69 12.53 -18.03
CA ARG A 83 7.58 13.53 -18.62
C ARG A 83 6.97 14.93 -18.68
N SER A 84 5.67 15.04 -18.90
CA SER A 84 4.96 16.33 -18.92
C SER A 84 4.84 16.95 -17.54
N VAL A 85 4.49 16.15 -16.52
CA VAL A 85 4.32 16.59 -15.12
C VAL A 85 5.66 16.86 -14.45
N LYS A 86 6.71 16.06 -14.76
CA LYS A 86 8.04 16.09 -14.12
C LYS A 86 7.94 15.93 -12.60
N PRO A 87 7.37 14.84 -12.11
CA PRO A 87 7.16 14.67 -10.67
C PRO A 87 8.47 14.54 -9.92
N SER A 88 8.49 15.05 -8.71
CA SER A 88 9.61 14.88 -7.78
C SER A 88 9.70 13.46 -7.22
N LEU A 89 8.56 12.77 -7.10
CA LEU A 89 8.45 11.36 -6.71
C LEU A 89 7.21 10.73 -7.37
N VAL A 90 7.33 9.45 -7.69
CA VAL A 90 6.24 8.61 -8.18
C VAL A 90 6.01 7.48 -7.18
N PHE A 91 4.81 7.37 -6.61
CA PHE A 91 4.45 6.36 -5.62
C PHE A 91 3.58 5.27 -6.24
N PHE A 92 3.96 4.01 -6.06
CA PHE A 92 3.22 2.85 -6.55
C PHE A 92 2.47 2.16 -5.41
N LEU A 93 1.12 2.22 -5.44
CA LEU A 93 0.23 1.61 -4.43
C LEU A 93 -0.46 0.37 -5.01
N HIS A 94 -0.30 -0.78 -4.36
CA HIS A 94 -0.91 -2.06 -4.77
C HIS A 94 -0.72 -2.36 -6.27
N TYR A 95 0.43 -1.96 -6.81
CA TYR A 95 0.76 -2.18 -8.19
C TYR A 95 1.58 -3.47 -8.34
N SER A 96 1.05 -4.45 -9.08
CA SER A 96 1.63 -5.80 -9.16
C SER A 96 2.20 -6.17 -10.54
N LYS A 97 2.14 -5.23 -11.50
CA LYS A 97 2.71 -5.42 -12.83
C LYS A 97 4.15 -4.91 -12.88
N LYS A 98 4.94 -5.40 -13.85
CA LYS A 98 6.27 -4.82 -14.08
C LYS A 98 6.12 -3.36 -14.55
N VAL A 99 6.86 -2.46 -13.90
CA VAL A 99 6.99 -1.06 -14.35
C VAL A 99 8.06 -1.02 -15.44
N PRO A 100 7.86 -0.28 -16.55
CA PRO A 100 8.88 -0.12 -17.57
C PRO A 100 10.20 0.41 -17.00
N ASP A 101 11.31 -0.17 -17.45
CA ASP A 101 12.65 0.18 -16.94
C ASP A 101 12.98 1.66 -17.18
N GLU A 102 12.48 2.26 -18.26
CA GLU A 102 12.60 3.70 -18.56
C GLU A 102 12.02 4.56 -17.44
N ILE A 103 10.84 4.20 -16.92
CA ILE A 103 10.21 4.95 -15.81
C ILE A 103 11.04 4.84 -14.55
N VAL A 104 11.54 3.64 -14.23
CA VAL A 104 12.34 3.39 -13.03
C VAL A 104 13.69 4.11 -13.10
N ASN A 105 14.26 4.28 -14.30
CA ASN A 105 15.53 4.95 -14.52
C ASN A 105 15.40 6.48 -14.57
N ASP A 106 14.31 6.98 -15.22
CA ASP A 106 14.12 8.41 -15.44
C ASP A 106 13.52 9.12 -14.22
N PHE A 107 12.79 8.39 -13.33
CA PHE A 107 12.06 8.96 -12.21
C PHE A 107 12.40 8.29 -10.88
N GLU A 108 12.35 9.05 -9.81
CA GLU A 108 12.46 8.51 -8.46
C GLU A 108 11.14 7.85 -8.05
N CYS A 109 11.08 6.52 -8.18
CA CYS A 109 9.91 5.70 -7.94
C CYS A 109 9.98 5.02 -6.57
N VAL A 110 8.88 5.09 -5.82
CA VAL A 110 8.72 4.48 -4.49
C VAL A 110 7.60 3.45 -4.55
N LEU A 111 7.89 2.22 -4.15
CA LEU A 111 6.87 1.16 -4.01
C LEU A 111 6.68 0.78 -2.54
N PHE A 112 5.52 0.18 -2.24
CA PHE A 112 5.19 -0.32 -0.90
C PHE A 112 5.10 -1.84 -0.93
N HIS A 113 6.00 -2.50 -0.20
CA HIS A 113 6.09 -3.95 -0.09
C HIS A 113 5.75 -4.42 1.32
N MET A 114 4.92 -5.50 1.43
CA MET A 114 4.35 -5.95 2.71
C MET A 114 5.26 -6.97 3.41
N THR A 115 6.58 -6.73 3.44
CA THR A 115 7.54 -7.56 4.18
C THR A 115 8.62 -6.71 4.81
N ASP A 116 9.33 -7.29 5.78
CA ASP A 116 10.55 -6.72 6.37
C ASP A 116 11.76 -7.12 5.50
N VAL A 117 11.89 -6.44 4.34
CA VAL A 117 12.98 -6.74 3.41
C VAL A 117 14.37 -6.61 4.07
N PRO A 118 15.33 -7.45 3.70
CA PRO A 118 15.39 -8.35 2.53
C PRO A 118 14.63 -9.68 2.66
N PHE A 119 13.97 -9.94 3.80
CA PHE A 119 13.08 -11.08 3.94
C PHE A 119 11.80 -10.88 3.13
N GLY A 120 11.49 -11.86 2.26
CA GLY A 120 10.23 -11.91 1.52
C GLY A 120 10.15 -10.97 0.33
N ARG A 121 11.24 -10.69 -0.38
CA ARG A 121 11.19 -10.06 -1.72
C ARG A 121 10.34 -10.90 -2.66
N GLY A 122 9.69 -10.29 -3.64
CA GLY A 122 8.98 -10.99 -4.71
C GLY A 122 7.47 -11.09 -4.51
N GLY A 123 6.84 -12.16 -5.04
CA GLY A 123 5.40 -12.20 -5.25
C GLY A 123 4.57 -12.67 -4.06
N SER A 124 3.29 -12.26 -4.04
CA SER A 124 2.27 -12.67 -3.07
C SER A 124 2.73 -12.57 -1.60
N PRO A 125 3.26 -11.42 -1.16
CA PRO A 125 3.86 -11.29 0.17
C PRO A 125 2.89 -11.65 1.29
N LEU A 126 1.65 -11.14 1.27
CA LEU A 126 0.65 -11.41 2.30
C LEU A 126 0.39 -12.90 2.47
N GLN A 127 0.09 -13.60 1.37
CA GLN A 127 -0.23 -15.03 1.41
C GLN A 127 0.98 -15.84 1.88
N ASN A 128 2.17 -15.51 1.41
CA ASN A 128 3.40 -16.16 1.83
C ASN A 128 3.72 -15.95 3.32
N LEU A 129 3.38 -14.81 3.88
CA LEU A 129 3.56 -14.53 5.31
C LEU A 129 2.54 -15.33 6.15
N ILE A 130 1.27 -15.31 5.77
CA ILE A 130 0.21 -16.00 6.52
C ILE A 130 0.41 -17.51 6.51
N THR A 131 0.77 -18.12 5.37
CA THR A 131 1.06 -19.57 5.29
C THR A 131 2.28 -20.00 6.12
N ARG A 132 3.14 -19.06 6.51
CA ARG A 132 4.25 -19.28 7.46
C ARG A 132 3.85 -19.03 8.91
N GLY A 133 2.57 -18.78 9.19
CA GLY A 133 2.06 -18.53 10.53
C GLY A 133 2.41 -17.14 11.09
N LEU A 134 2.90 -16.22 10.28
CA LEU A 134 3.26 -14.89 10.75
C LEU A 134 1.99 -14.05 11.02
N ARG A 135 2.00 -13.34 12.15
CA ARG A 135 0.90 -12.45 12.59
C ARG A 135 1.26 -10.97 12.51
N LYS A 136 2.52 -10.68 12.24
CA LYS A 136 3.06 -9.33 12.09
C LYS A 136 4.11 -9.31 10.99
N THR A 137 4.25 -8.18 10.34
CA THR A 137 5.30 -7.89 9.38
C THR A 137 5.58 -6.39 9.38
N LYS A 138 6.34 -5.92 8.40
CA LYS A 138 6.47 -4.49 8.10
C LYS A 138 5.85 -4.17 6.76
N LEU A 139 5.30 -2.97 6.64
CA LEU A 139 5.12 -2.32 5.36
C LEU A 139 6.39 -1.51 5.10
N THR A 140 7.06 -1.79 4.00
CA THR A 140 8.32 -1.15 3.61
C THR A 140 8.13 -0.29 2.38
N ALA A 141 8.48 0.99 2.46
CA ALA A 141 8.61 1.89 1.32
C ALA A 141 10.03 1.78 0.74
N LEU A 142 10.12 1.35 -0.50
CA LEU A 142 11.37 1.09 -1.22
C LEU A 142 11.54 2.03 -2.40
N ARG A 143 12.76 2.48 -2.67
CA ARG A 143 13.09 2.99 -4.00
C ARG A 143 13.07 1.85 -4.99
N MET A 144 12.37 2.03 -6.12
CA MET A 144 12.38 1.02 -7.18
C MET A 144 13.74 0.95 -7.86
N THR A 145 14.12 -0.27 -8.23
CA THR A 145 15.30 -0.60 -9.02
C THR A 145 14.92 -1.65 -10.06
N SER A 146 15.83 -2.01 -10.95
CA SER A 146 15.63 -3.10 -11.92
C SER A 146 15.36 -4.47 -11.26
N ASP A 147 15.93 -4.67 -10.06
CA ASP A 147 15.73 -5.89 -9.28
C ASP A 147 14.49 -5.75 -8.39
N PHE A 148 13.63 -6.78 -8.40
CA PHE A 148 12.39 -6.77 -7.63
C PHE A 148 12.65 -6.66 -6.12
N ASP A 149 12.02 -5.66 -5.51
CA ASP A 149 12.01 -5.39 -4.07
C ASP A 149 13.40 -5.32 -3.41
N ALA A 150 14.46 -5.06 -4.23
CA ALA A 150 15.84 -5.02 -3.79
C ALA A 150 16.38 -3.61 -3.51
N GLY A 151 15.63 -2.58 -3.85
CA GLY A 151 16.05 -1.20 -3.70
C GLY A 151 16.20 -0.73 -2.25
N PRO A 152 16.84 0.43 -2.06
CA PRO A 152 17.02 1.02 -0.73
C PRO A 152 15.68 1.36 -0.06
N VAL A 153 15.66 1.29 1.26
CA VAL A 153 14.48 1.50 2.12
C VAL A 153 14.40 2.96 2.55
N TYR A 154 13.27 3.63 2.25
CA TYR A 154 12.95 4.96 2.78
C TYR A 154 12.43 4.88 4.21
N LEU A 155 11.41 4.05 4.43
CA LEU A 155 10.71 3.89 5.70
C LEU A 155 10.21 2.45 5.87
N GLN A 156 10.06 2.05 7.12
CA GLN A 156 9.38 0.83 7.51
C GLN A 156 8.42 1.13 8.66
N LYS A 157 7.22 0.55 8.61
CA LYS A 157 6.24 0.62 9.71
C LYS A 157 5.67 -0.77 9.98
N ASP A 158 5.38 -1.06 11.24
CA ASP A 158 4.80 -2.35 11.65
C ASP A 158 3.40 -2.52 11.05
N LEU A 159 3.14 -3.70 10.49
CA LEU A 159 1.87 -4.10 9.90
C LEU A 159 1.35 -5.36 10.59
N CYS A 160 0.18 -5.27 11.19
CA CYS A 160 -0.54 -6.40 11.77
C CYS A 160 -1.22 -7.22 10.65
N LEU A 161 -1.08 -8.55 10.69
CA LEU A 161 -1.64 -9.51 9.73
C LEU A 161 -2.86 -10.26 10.30
N GLU A 162 -3.50 -9.74 11.35
CA GLU A 162 -4.77 -10.25 11.85
C GLU A 162 -5.93 -9.78 10.97
N GLY A 163 -6.98 -10.63 10.92
CA GLY A 163 -8.14 -10.41 10.05
C GLY A 163 -7.99 -11.09 8.68
N ASN A 164 -8.90 -10.78 7.76
CA ASN A 164 -8.86 -11.29 6.39
C ASN A 164 -7.95 -10.42 5.49
N ALA A 165 -7.73 -10.88 4.26
CA ALA A 165 -6.84 -10.21 3.31
C ALA A 165 -7.30 -8.78 3.02
N GLU A 166 -8.61 -8.54 2.87
CA GLU A 166 -9.12 -7.19 2.59
C GLU A 166 -8.86 -6.22 3.74
N GLU A 167 -9.12 -6.64 4.98
CA GLU A 167 -8.84 -5.82 6.17
C GLU A 167 -7.35 -5.48 6.28
N ILE A 168 -6.48 -6.44 5.94
CA ILE A 168 -5.03 -6.22 5.95
C ILE A 168 -4.61 -5.27 4.83
N TYR A 169 -5.15 -5.41 3.61
CA TYR A 169 -4.88 -4.47 2.50
C TYR A 169 -5.37 -3.06 2.81
N LEU A 170 -6.55 -2.90 3.39
CA LEU A 170 -7.06 -1.59 3.82
C LEU A 170 -6.16 -0.95 4.87
N ARG A 171 -5.67 -1.75 5.83
CA ARG A 171 -4.72 -1.29 6.85
C ARG A 171 -3.39 -0.89 6.23
N ALA A 172 -2.85 -1.71 5.33
CA ALA A 172 -1.62 -1.43 4.60
C ALA A 172 -1.73 -0.16 3.73
N THR A 173 -2.89 0.05 3.09
CA THR A 173 -3.16 1.22 2.26
C THR A 173 -3.14 2.52 3.08
N ARG A 174 -3.78 2.54 4.26
CA ARG A 174 -3.76 3.69 5.16
C ARG A 174 -2.35 3.98 5.65
N LEU A 175 -1.64 2.93 6.04
CA LEU A 175 -0.24 3.04 6.49
C LEU A 175 0.67 3.56 5.38
N ALA A 176 0.46 3.12 4.13
CA ALA A 176 1.17 3.63 2.96
C ALA A 176 0.90 5.14 2.74
N ALA A 177 -0.33 5.60 2.90
CA ALA A 177 -0.66 7.04 2.79
C ALA A 177 0.09 7.88 3.83
N GLU A 178 0.18 7.41 5.08
CA GLU A 178 0.99 8.07 6.11
C GLU A 178 2.49 8.11 5.73
N MET A 179 3.01 7.00 5.16
CA MET A 179 4.39 6.93 4.69
C MET A 179 4.63 7.85 3.48
N ILE A 180 3.70 7.92 2.53
CA ILE A 180 3.72 8.88 1.41
C ILE A 180 3.83 10.30 1.93
N ARG A 181 2.95 10.68 2.88
CA ARG A 181 3.00 12.00 3.50
C ARG A 181 4.36 12.28 4.13
N GLN A 182 4.88 11.33 4.89
CA GLN A 182 6.18 11.48 5.54
C GLN A 182 7.31 11.61 4.52
N ILE A 183 7.38 10.76 3.50
CA ILE A 183 8.41 10.78 2.47
C ILE A 183 8.35 12.08 1.65
N SER A 184 7.15 12.54 1.26
CA SER A 184 6.99 13.76 0.49
C SER A 184 7.42 15.02 1.24
N LEU A 185 7.24 15.06 2.56
CA LEU A 185 7.58 16.21 3.40
C LEU A 185 9.03 16.19 3.90
N GLU A 186 9.51 15.02 4.35
CA GLU A 186 10.80 14.90 5.05
C GLU A 186 11.95 14.52 4.10
N ARG A 187 11.63 13.95 2.92
CA ARG A 187 12.63 13.49 1.95
C ARG A 187 13.76 12.67 2.59
N PRO A 188 13.44 11.60 3.33
CA PRO A 188 14.45 10.80 4.00
C PRO A 188 15.40 10.16 2.98
N ILE A 189 16.68 10.08 3.32
CA ILE A 189 17.68 9.39 2.49
C ILE A 189 17.45 7.88 2.64
N PRO A 190 17.18 7.14 1.54
CA PRO A 190 16.93 5.71 1.61
C PRO A 190 18.21 4.93 1.95
N ARG A 191 18.05 3.87 2.75
CA ARG A 191 19.17 3.04 3.25
C ARG A 191 19.18 1.70 2.56
N LEU A 192 20.36 1.18 2.26
CA LEU A 192 20.51 -0.17 1.70
C LEU A 192 19.92 -1.22 2.65
N GLN A 193 19.33 -2.25 2.04
CA GLN A 193 18.84 -3.40 2.81
C GLN A 193 20.01 -4.18 3.40
N THR A 194 19.85 -4.68 4.63
CA THR A 194 20.86 -5.49 5.34
C THR A 194 20.22 -6.76 5.86
N GLY A 195 20.94 -7.88 5.82
CA GLY A 195 20.49 -9.19 6.28
C GLY A 195 20.35 -10.21 5.16
N ASP A 196 19.82 -11.39 5.51
CA ASP A 196 19.68 -12.52 4.58
C ASP A 196 18.49 -12.33 3.65
N VAL A 197 18.72 -12.51 2.35
CA VAL A 197 17.71 -12.38 1.32
C VAL A 197 16.85 -13.64 1.27
N THR A 198 15.53 -13.46 1.43
CA THR A 198 14.54 -14.50 1.17
C THR A 198 13.63 -14.05 0.03
N VAL A 199 13.38 -14.92 -0.95
CA VAL A 199 12.53 -14.61 -2.10
C VAL A 199 11.24 -15.43 -2.03
N PHE A 200 10.10 -14.74 -2.12
CA PHE A 200 8.79 -15.35 -2.20
C PHE A 200 8.39 -15.60 -3.66
N LYS A 201 7.90 -16.81 -3.94
CA LYS A 201 7.30 -17.11 -5.22
C LYS A 201 5.90 -16.49 -5.33
N ARG A 202 5.57 -15.96 -6.52
CA ARG A 202 4.21 -15.52 -6.80
C ARG A 202 3.28 -16.72 -6.85
N ARG A 203 2.20 -16.68 -6.05
CA ARG A 203 1.18 -17.73 -6.06
C ARG A 203 0.34 -17.67 -7.35
N ARG A 204 -0.14 -18.82 -7.75
CA ARG A 204 -1.05 -18.99 -8.88
C ARG A 204 -2.47 -19.28 -8.37
N PRO A 205 -3.53 -18.99 -9.15
CA PRO A 205 -4.90 -19.27 -8.74
C PRO A 205 -5.16 -20.71 -8.32
N GLU A 206 -4.50 -21.68 -8.97
CA GLU A 206 -4.65 -23.11 -8.68
C GLU A 206 -4.16 -23.48 -7.27
N GLU A 207 -3.20 -22.72 -6.73
CA GLU A 207 -2.69 -22.90 -5.36
C GLU A 207 -3.69 -22.42 -4.29
N SER A 208 -4.86 -21.90 -4.70
CA SER A 208 -5.97 -21.55 -3.80
C SER A 208 -6.84 -22.77 -3.45
N GLN A 209 -6.61 -23.93 -4.10
CA GLN A 209 -7.28 -25.17 -3.76
C GLN A 209 -6.82 -25.65 -2.39
N ILE A 210 -7.78 -25.87 -1.49
CA ILE A 210 -7.54 -26.47 -0.19
C ILE A 210 -7.42 -27.99 -0.40
N SER A 211 -6.23 -28.54 -0.21
CA SER A 211 -5.96 -29.97 -0.43
C SER A 211 -5.66 -30.70 0.88
N THR A 212 -4.68 -30.22 1.62
CA THR A 212 -4.23 -30.83 2.88
C THR A 212 -4.00 -29.74 3.91
N VAL A 213 -4.64 -29.87 5.07
CA VAL A 213 -4.48 -28.98 6.22
C VAL A 213 -4.40 -29.82 7.48
N SER A 214 -3.58 -29.41 8.44
CA SER A 214 -3.31 -30.14 9.67
C SER A 214 -4.11 -29.63 10.87
N SER A 215 -4.71 -28.44 10.76
CA SER A 215 -5.44 -27.81 11.85
C SER A 215 -6.53 -26.85 11.35
N LEU A 216 -7.48 -26.53 12.23
CA LEU A 216 -8.48 -25.49 11.98
C LEU A 216 -7.82 -24.11 11.74
N LEU A 217 -6.74 -23.83 12.42
CA LEU A 217 -6.00 -22.57 12.24
C LEU A 217 -5.42 -22.48 10.84
N GLU A 218 -4.79 -23.54 10.34
CA GLU A 218 -4.24 -23.58 8.98
C GLU A 218 -5.34 -23.46 7.93
N LEU A 219 -6.47 -24.16 8.11
CA LEU A 219 -7.63 -24.02 7.23
C LEU A 219 -8.19 -22.60 7.22
N HIS A 220 -8.29 -21.99 8.39
CA HIS A 220 -8.71 -20.59 8.51
C HIS A 220 -7.72 -19.64 7.79
N ASP A 221 -6.43 -19.84 7.95
CA ASP A 221 -5.40 -19.05 7.30
C ASP A 221 -5.45 -19.21 5.77
N CYS A 222 -5.72 -20.41 5.25
CA CYS A 222 -5.95 -20.65 3.81
C CYS A 222 -7.13 -19.84 3.25
N ILE A 223 -8.22 -19.72 4.01
CA ILE A 223 -9.39 -18.96 3.57
C ILE A 223 -9.14 -17.45 3.69
N ARG A 224 -8.76 -16.98 4.89
CA ARG A 224 -8.65 -15.55 5.17
C ARG A 224 -7.58 -14.82 4.35
N MET A 225 -6.48 -15.51 3.96
CA MET A 225 -5.40 -14.90 3.18
C MET A 225 -5.81 -14.57 1.73
N LEU A 226 -6.91 -15.14 1.26
CA LEU A 226 -7.46 -14.97 -0.09
C LEU A 226 -8.79 -14.19 -0.07
N ASP A 227 -9.29 -13.85 1.11
CA ASP A 227 -10.58 -13.20 1.28
C ASP A 227 -10.44 -11.68 1.13
N ALA A 228 -10.27 -11.24 -0.12
CA ALA A 228 -10.30 -9.85 -0.55
C ALA A 228 -11.00 -9.75 -1.90
N ASP A 229 -11.50 -8.57 -2.22
CA ASP A 229 -12.11 -8.32 -3.53
C ASP A 229 -11.07 -8.43 -4.65
N GLY A 230 -11.47 -9.05 -5.77
CA GLY A 230 -10.60 -9.27 -6.94
C GLY A 230 -9.53 -10.36 -6.76
N TYR A 231 -9.50 -11.08 -5.62
CA TYR A 231 -8.60 -12.21 -5.39
C TYR A 231 -9.31 -13.55 -5.63
N PRO A 232 -8.61 -14.59 -6.16
CA PRO A 232 -9.15 -15.93 -6.26
C PRO A 232 -9.40 -16.48 -4.85
N LYS A 233 -10.64 -16.92 -4.58
CA LYS A 233 -11.02 -17.46 -3.26
C LYS A 233 -10.37 -18.82 -3.02
N ALA A 234 -10.20 -19.17 -1.74
CA ALA A 234 -9.88 -20.53 -1.35
C ALA A 234 -11.03 -21.47 -1.73
N PHE A 235 -10.74 -22.63 -2.30
CA PHE A 235 -11.77 -23.51 -2.81
C PHE A 235 -11.46 -25.00 -2.59
N ILE A 236 -12.53 -25.81 -2.67
CA ILE A 236 -12.47 -27.28 -2.77
C ILE A 236 -13.29 -27.68 -3.99
N ASP A 237 -12.73 -28.55 -4.83
CA ASP A 237 -13.44 -29.18 -5.94
C ASP A 237 -13.91 -30.56 -5.47
N PHE A 238 -15.21 -30.82 -5.55
CA PHE A 238 -15.83 -32.09 -5.16
C PHE A 238 -17.03 -32.42 -6.07
N ASP A 239 -17.07 -33.61 -6.58
CA ASP A 239 -18.17 -34.19 -7.37
C ASP A 239 -18.69 -33.27 -8.50
N GLY A 240 -17.78 -32.66 -9.27
CA GLY A 240 -18.14 -31.77 -10.37
C GLY A 240 -18.55 -30.36 -9.96
N PHE A 241 -18.37 -30.00 -8.69
CA PHE A 241 -18.65 -28.67 -8.16
C PHE A 241 -17.42 -28.07 -7.48
N ARG A 242 -17.31 -26.74 -7.56
CA ARG A 242 -16.34 -25.92 -6.81
C ARG A 242 -17.05 -25.23 -5.66
N PHE A 243 -16.51 -25.36 -4.48
CA PHE A 243 -16.94 -24.70 -3.24
C PHE A 243 -15.92 -23.62 -2.92
N GLU A 244 -16.26 -22.35 -3.12
CA GLU A 244 -15.43 -21.20 -2.82
C GLU A 244 -15.79 -20.63 -1.45
N PHE A 245 -14.78 -20.38 -0.60
CA PHE A 245 -14.95 -19.96 0.79
C PHE A 245 -14.59 -18.48 0.99
N SER A 246 -15.38 -17.81 1.82
CA SER A 246 -15.12 -16.42 2.25
C SER A 246 -15.64 -16.19 3.67
N ARG A 247 -15.28 -15.07 4.28
CA ARG A 247 -15.74 -14.59 5.58
C ARG A 247 -15.62 -15.65 6.69
N ALA A 248 -14.47 -16.33 6.72
CA ALA A 248 -14.24 -17.40 7.69
C ALA A 248 -14.06 -16.84 9.11
N ALA A 249 -14.75 -17.43 10.06
CA ALA A 249 -14.60 -17.18 11.49
C ALA A 249 -14.12 -18.44 12.21
N LEU A 250 -12.97 -18.35 12.88
CA LEU A 250 -12.37 -19.45 13.63
C LEU A 250 -12.91 -19.51 15.06
N TYR A 251 -13.39 -20.68 15.45
CA TYR A 251 -13.80 -21.03 16.82
C TYR A 251 -12.86 -22.11 17.36
N SER A 252 -12.98 -22.44 18.62
CA SER A 252 -12.14 -23.46 19.27
C SER A 252 -12.26 -24.84 18.65
N ASP A 253 -13.44 -25.21 18.14
CA ASP A 253 -13.81 -26.54 17.66
C ASP A 253 -14.25 -26.57 16.18
N ARG A 254 -14.40 -25.41 15.52
CA ARG A 254 -14.92 -25.31 14.15
C ARG A 254 -14.55 -24.01 13.46
N ILE A 255 -14.77 -23.99 12.16
CA ILE A 255 -14.82 -22.76 11.34
C ILE A 255 -16.25 -22.60 10.81
N LYS A 256 -16.74 -21.35 10.84
CA LYS A 256 -17.91 -20.95 10.06
C LYS A 256 -17.44 -20.08 8.91
N ALA A 257 -17.94 -20.33 7.70
CA ALA A 257 -17.60 -19.54 6.52
C ALA A 257 -18.79 -19.47 5.58
N ASP A 258 -18.82 -18.48 4.71
CA ASP A 258 -19.73 -18.44 3.58
C ASP A 258 -19.17 -19.30 2.45
N VAL A 259 -20.07 -19.92 1.69
CA VAL A 259 -19.72 -20.80 0.58
C VAL A 259 -20.50 -20.40 -0.68
N GLU A 260 -19.79 -20.17 -1.78
CA GLU A 260 -20.38 -20.09 -3.11
C GLU A 260 -20.10 -21.38 -3.87
N ILE A 261 -21.15 -22.01 -4.43
CA ILE A 261 -21.04 -23.28 -5.14
C ILE A 261 -21.19 -23.03 -6.64
N LYS A 262 -20.19 -23.44 -7.42
CA LYS A 262 -20.15 -23.33 -8.88
C LYS A 262 -20.03 -24.72 -9.49
N LYS A 263 -20.75 -24.98 -10.59
CA LYS A 263 -20.56 -26.20 -11.38
C LYS A 263 -19.25 -26.08 -12.15
N LEU A 264 -18.43 -27.11 -12.08
CA LEU A 264 -17.26 -27.24 -12.96
C LEU A 264 -17.72 -27.63 -14.36
N ILE A 265 -17.24 -26.91 -15.38
CA ILE A 265 -17.58 -27.11 -16.80
C ILE A 265 -16.59 -28.11 -17.40
#